data_79edce25282d76f862768f60c560ac24
#
_entry.id   79edce25282d76f862768f60c560ac24
#
_cell.length_a   1.000
_cell.length_b   1.000
_cell.length_c   1.000
_cell.angle_alpha   90.00
_cell.angle_beta   90.00
_cell.angle_gamma   90.00
#
_symmetry.space_group_name_H-M   'P 1'
#
loop_
_entity.id
_entity.type
_entity.pdbx_description
1 polymer ?
#
loop_
_entity_poly.entity_id
_entity_poly.type
_entity_poly.pdbx_seq_one_letter_code
_entity_poly.pdbx_strand_id
1 'polypeptide(L)'
;MISDEDKIMMETLYWWGIPTLFRCKNDPDPKNCDIALVGIPHSTGNGTTERDQHLGPRAVRNISAMLRRSHFDYKIDPWKTNKIHDLGDVPLPEANDNEKSIERISKFYDFIEQAEKPVVSIGGDHSITCLLYTSPSPRDSN
;
A
#
# COMPACT_ATOMS: atom_id res chain seq x y z
N MET A 1 -1.16 -15.81 -30.88
CA MET A 1 -1.68 -14.61 -30.16
C MET A 1 -2.36 -15.13 -28.90
N ILE A 2 -2.03 -14.61 -27.72
CA ILE A 2 -2.69 -15.03 -26.47
C ILE A 2 -4.10 -14.43 -26.40
N SER A 3 -5.03 -15.18 -25.81
CA SER A 3 -6.42 -14.75 -25.62
C SER A 3 -6.55 -13.64 -24.55
N ASP A 4 -7.69 -12.97 -24.50
CA ASP A 4 -7.95 -12.01 -23.43
C ASP A 4 -8.14 -12.72 -22.08
N GLU A 5 -8.62 -13.96 -22.07
CA GLU A 5 -8.66 -14.80 -20.87
C GLU A 5 -7.26 -15.11 -20.36
N ASP A 6 -6.32 -15.45 -21.25
CA ASP A 6 -4.92 -15.67 -20.86
C ASP A 6 -4.28 -14.42 -20.28
N LYS A 7 -4.58 -13.22 -20.84
CA LYS A 7 -4.08 -11.95 -20.29
C LYS A 7 -4.59 -11.71 -18.86
N ILE A 8 -5.85 -12.00 -18.58
CA ILE A 8 -6.42 -11.92 -17.23
C ILE A 8 -5.74 -12.93 -16.30
N MET A 9 -5.49 -14.15 -16.80
CA MET A 9 -4.79 -15.17 -16.02
C MET A 9 -3.30 -14.86 -15.77
N MET A 10 -2.69 -13.94 -16.50
CA MET A 10 -1.34 -13.45 -16.22
C MET A 10 -1.28 -12.55 -14.99
N GLU A 11 -2.42 -12.03 -14.53
CA GLU A 11 -2.50 -11.28 -13.28
C GLU A 11 -2.23 -12.18 -12.07
N THR A 12 -1.96 -11.55 -10.94
CA THR A 12 -1.67 -12.28 -9.70
C THR A 12 -2.87 -13.10 -9.24
N LEU A 13 -2.69 -14.41 -9.17
CA LEU A 13 -3.65 -15.34 -8.57
C LEU A 13 -2.92 -16.45 -7.83
N TYR A 14 -3.10 -16.54 -6.51
CA TYR A 14 -2.42 -17.50 -5.64
C TYR A 14 -0.88 -17.44 -5.77
N TRP A 15 -0.27 -18.37 -6.50
CA TRP A 15 1.19 -18.53 -6.61
C TRP A 15 1.79 -18.06 -7.94
N TRP A 16 1.01 -17.49 -8.83
CA TRP A 16 1.52 -16.99 -10.11
C TRP A 16 1.17 -15.51 -10.37
N GLY A 17 1.79 -14.94 -11.37
CA GLY A 17 1.64 -13.53 -11.73
C GLY A 17 2.52 -12.60 -10.88
N ILE A 18 2.29 -11.31 -11.01
CA ILE A 18 3.02 -10.28 -10.27
C ILE A 18 2.26 -9.97 -8.98
N PRO A 19 2.82 -10.25 -7.79
CA PRO A 19 2.10 -10.06 -6.54
C PRO A 19 1.79 -8.60 -6.27
N THR A 20 0.52 -8.32 -5.99
CA THR A 20 0.01 -7.05 -5.50
C THR A 20 -0.67 -7.24 -4.15
N LEU A 21 -0.92 -6.16 -3.42
CA LEU A 21 -1.65 -6.23 -2.16
C LEU A 21 -3.07 -6.78 -2.40
N PHE A 22 -3.36 -7.93 -1.82
CA PHE A 22 -4.65 -8.62 -1.94
C PHE A 22 -5.13 -8.84 -3.38
N ARG A 23 -4.22 -9.02 -4.32
CA ARG A 23 -4.52 -9.15 -5.76
C ARG A 23 -5.28 -7.95 -6.33
N CYS A 24 -5.06 -6.77 -5.78
CA CYS A 24 -5.62 -5.54 -6.32
C CYS A 24 -4.96 -5.16 -7.64
N LYS A 25 -5.67 -4.39 -8.45
CA LYS A 25 -5.05 -3.75 -9.60
C LYS A 25 -3.90 -2.86 -9.13
N ASN A 26 -2.74 -2.97 -9.75
CA ASN A 26 -1.66 -2.01 -9.54
C ASN A 26 -1.90 -0.78 -10.42
N ASP A 27 -2.12 0.36 -9.77
CA ASP A 27 -2.36 1.64 -10.45
C ASP A 27 -1.86 2.75 -9.53
N PRO A 28 -0.80 3.48 -9.91
CA PRO A 28 -0.19 4.50 -9.05
C PRO A 28 -1.02 5.78 -8.90
N ASP A 29 -2.10 5.96 -9.69
CA ASP A 29 -2.94 7.14 -9.59
C ASP A 29 -4.09 6.92 -8.60
N PRO A 30 -4.08 7.61 -7.43
CA PRO A 30 -5.12 7.46 -6.42
C PRO A 30 -6.52 7.92 -6.89
N LYS A 31 -6.60 8.72 -7.96
CA LYS A 31 -7.90 9.17 -8.50
C LYS A 31 -8.71 8.04 -9.13
N ASN A 32 -8.04 6.95 -9.52
CA ASN A 32 -8.66 5.80 -10.18
C ASN A 32 -9.28 4.79 -9.22
N CYS A 33 -9.14 4.97 -7.90
CA CYS A 33 -9.67 4.06 -6.90
C CYS A 33 -10.58 4.76 -5.89
N ASP A 34 -11.30 3.97 -5.12
CA ASP A 34 -12.09 4.43 -3.98
C ASP A 34 -11.27 4.34 -2.68
N ILE A 35 -10.39 3.33 -2.58
CA ILE A 35 -9.47 3.11 -1.46
C ILE A 35 -8.08 2.78 -2.02
N ALA A 36 -7.07 3.49 -1.54
CA ALA A 36 -5.68 3.28 -1.90
C ALA A 36 -4.96 2.35 -0.91
N LEU A 37 -4.24 1.34 -1.41
CA LEU A 37 -3.29 0.56 -0.63
C LEU A 37 -1.88 1.00 -1.00
N VAL A 38 -1.01 1.23 -0.01
CA VAL A 38 0.34 1.76 -0.22
C VAL A 38 1.33 1.01 0.64
N GLY A 39 2.45 0.61 0.06
CA GLY A 39 3.59 0.11 0.81
C GLY A 39 4.55 1.23 1.22
N ILE A 40 5.11 1.14 2.43
CA ILE A 40 6.12 2.06 2.93
C ILE A 40 7.35 1.25 3.36
N PRO A 41 8.31 0.99 2.44
CA PRO A 41 9.47 0.16 2.71
C PRO A 41 10.55 0.94 3.48
N HIS A 42 10.24 1.36 4.70
CA HIS A 42 11.10 2.17 5.57
C HIS A 42 11.55 1.37 6.80
N SER A 43 12.84 1.47 7.16
CA SER A 43 13.41 0.76 8.31
C SER A 43 14.44 1.56 9.11
N THR A 44 14.82 2.75 8.65
CA THR A 44 15.87 3.56 9.29
C THR A 44 15.41 4.36 10.49
N GLY A 45 14.10 4.37 10.78
CA GLY A 45 13.54 5.09 11.93
C GLY A 45 13.76 4.41 13.29
N ASN A 46 14.11 3.13 13.31
CA ASN A 46 14.27 2.34 14.53
C ASN A 46 15.71 2.31 15.11
N GLY A 47 16.66 2.99 14.46
CA GLY A 47 18.05 3.03 14.92
C GLY A 47 18.66 1.64 15.07
N THR A 48 18.89 1.22 16.33
CA THR A 48 19.57 -0.04 16.64
C THR A 48 18.71 -1.31 16.46
N THR A 49 17.43 -1.18 16.21
CA THR A 49 16.49 -2.30 16.09
C THR A 49 16.05 -2.58 14.67
N GLU A 50 16.77 -2.06 13.68
CA GLU A 50 16.54 -2.35 12.27
C GLU A 50 16.61 -3.87 12.00
N ARG A 51 15.57 -4.44 11.43
CA ARG A 51 15.43 -5.87 11.17
C ARG A 51 14.62 -6.13 9.90
N ASP A 52 15.09 -5.60 8.79
CA ASP A 52 14.46 -5.83 7.49
C ASP A 52 12.97 -5.39 7.38
N GLN A 53 12.53 -4.45 8.22
CA GLN A 53 11.15 -3.94 8.20
C GLN A 53 10.78 -3.36 6.82
N HIS A 54 11.74 -2.88 6.04
CA HIS A 54 11.56 -2.40 4.68
C HIS A 54 11.04 -3.50 3.73
N LEU A 55 11.20 -4.76 4.07
CA LEU A 55 10.66 -5.89 3.31
C LEU A 55 9.17 -6.18 3.63
N GLY A 56 8.59 -5.52 4.63
CA GLY A 56 7.22 -5.74 5.06
C GLY A 56 6.18 -5.65 3.93
N PRO A 57 6.14 -4.58 3.13
CA PRO A 57 5.18 -4.47 2.03
C PRO A 57 5.29 -5.60 1.01
N ARG A 58 6.51 -6.02 0.66
CA ARG A 58 6.75 -7.13 -0.25
C ARG A 58 6.27 -8.47 0.33
N ALA A 59 6.54 -8.70 1.60
CA ALA A 59 6.07 -9.91 2.29
C ALA A 59 4.53 -9.99 2.33
N VAL A 60 3.87 -8.87 2.61
CA VAL A 60 2.41 -8.79 2.59
C VAL A 60 1.84 -9.00 1.19
N ARG A 61 2.46 -8.45 0.14
CA ARG A 61 2.05 -8.73 -1.25
C ARG A 61 2.09 -10.22 -1.56
N ASN A 62 3.17 -10.89 -1.18
CA ASN A 62 3.31 -12.32 -1.43
C ASN A 62 2.25 -13.15 -0.71
N ILE A 63 2.05 -12.92 0.59
CA ILE A 63 1.12 -13.74 1.36
C ILE A 63 -0.34 -13.39 1.08
N SER A 64 -0.66 -12.13 0.82
CA SER A 64 -2.03 -11.68 0.56
C SER A 64 -2.61 -12.21 -0.75
N ALA A 65 -1.77 -12.65 -1.68
CA ALA A 65 -2.22 -13.36 -2.88
C ALA A 65 -2.96 -14.67 -2.55
N MET A 66 -2.64 -15.30 -1.41
CA MET A 66 -3.25 -16.56 -0.93
C MET A 66 -4.50 -16.32 -0.08
N LEU A 67 -4.75 -15.09 0.36
CA LEU A 67 -5.84 -14.80 1.30
C LEU A 67 -7.19 -14.63 0.59
N ARG A 68 -8.26 -14.95 1.31
CA ARG A 68 -9.62 -14.61 0.90
C ARG A 68 -9.89 -13.13 1.21
N ARG A 69 -10.63 -12.47 0.33
CA ARG A 69 -11.00 -11.05 0.47
C ARG A 69 -12.26 -10.85 1.33
N SER A 70 -13.09 -11.89 1.46
CA SER A 70 -14.33 -11.82 2.22
C SER A 70 -14.08 -12.02 3.71
N HIS A 71 -14.66 -11.17 4.55
CA HIS A 71 -14.67 -11.36 5.99
C HIS A 71 -15.75 -12.36 6.38
N PHE A 72 -15.35 -13.42 7.09
CA PHE A 72 -16.25 -14.53 7.37
C PHE A 72 -17.40 -14.15 8.32
N ASP A 73 -17.09 -13.47 9.42
CA ASP A 73 -18.08 -13.13 10.45
C ASP A 73 -19.03 -12.04 9.98
N TYR A 74 -18.49 -10.97 9.37
CA TYR A 74 -19.32 -9.85 8.87
C TYR A 74 -19.95 -10.13 7.51
N LYS A 75 -19.59 -11.21 6.83
CA LYS A 75 -20.10 -11.59 5.48
C LYS A 75 -20.01 -10.46 4.46
N ILE A 76 -18.96 -9.66 4.56
CA ILE A 76 -18.68 -8.55 3.65
C ILE A 76 -17.47 -8.86 2.77
N ASP A 77 -17.50 -8.31 1.57
CA ASP A 77 -16.39 -8.32 0.62
C ASP A 77 -16.21 -6.88 0.11
N PRO A 78 -15.25 -6.13 0.68
CA PRO A 78 -15.05 -4.73 0.30
C PRO A 78 -14.72 -4.53 -1.17
N TRP A 79 -14.11 -5.53 -1.83
CA TRP A 79 -13.75 -5.45 -3.25
C TRP A 79 -14.94 -5.56 -4.20
N LYS A 80 -16.11 -6.00 -3.72
CA LYS A 80 -17.35 -6.02 -4.52
C LYS A 80 -17.99 -4.64 -4.63
N THR A 81 -17.76 -3.78 -3.66
CA THR A 81 -18.42 -2.47 -3.54
C THR A 81 -17.47 -1.30 -3.77
N ASN A 82 -16.16 -1.51 -3.71
CA ASN A 82 -15.17 -0.47 -3.83
C ASN A 82 -14.08 -0.86 -4.83
N LYS A 83 -13.57 0.12 -5.57
CA LYS A 83 -12.34 -0.01 -6.35
C LYS A 83 -11.15 0.17 -5.41
N ILE A 84 -10.50 -0.92 -5.06
CA ILE A 84 -9.33 -0.91 -4.16
C ILE A 84 -8.10 -1.20 -5.01
N HIS A 85 -7.15 -0.25 -5.08
CA HIS A 85 -5.94 -0.40 -5.87
C HIS A 85 -4.69 -0.42 -5.00
N ASP A 86 -3.70 -1.19 -5.43
CA ASP A 86 -2.33 -1.14 -4.92
C ASP A 86 -1.57 -0.07 -5.71
N LEU A 87 -1.27 1.06 -5.07
CA LEU A 87 -0.54 2.15 -5.69
C LEU A 87 0.96 1.86 -5.85
N GLY A 88 1.43 0.78 -5.28
CA GLY A 88 2.85 0.48 -5.17
C GLY A 88 3.47 0.95 -3.86
N ASP A 89 4.78 1.15 -3.87
CA ASP A 89 5.52 1.59 -2.69
C ASP A 89 5.93 3.05 -2.81
N VAL A 90 5.99 3.74 -1.66
CA VAL A 90 6.63 5.05 -1.58
C VAL A 90 8.08 4.93 -2.04
N PRO A 91 8.51 5.70 -3.05
CA PRO A 91 9.88 5.64 -3.54
C PRO A 91 10.85 6.25 -2.52
N LEU A 92 11.80 5.45 -2.03
CA LEU A 92 12.80 5.84 -1.04
C LEU A 92 14.22 5.59 -1.58
N PRO A 93 14.69 6.34 -2.61
CA PRO A 93 16.01 6.13 -3.20
C PRO A 93 17.16 6.46 -2.22
N GLU A 94 16.92 7.34 -1.23
CA GLU A 94 17.86 7.63 -0.15
C GLU A 94 17.48 6.86 1.14
N ALA A 95 17.21 5.56 1.04
CA ALA A 95 16.71 4.74 2.13
C ALA A 95 17.59 4.72 3.40
N ASN A 96 18.90 5.00 3.28
CA ASN A 96 19.82 5.10 4.41
C ASN A 96 19.78 6.47 5.12
N ASP A 97 19.08 7.45 4.57
CA ASP A 97 18.91 8.77 5.13
C ASP A 97 17.49 8.89 5.69
N ASN A 98 17.39 8.86 7.02
CA ASN A 98 16.09 8.88 7.70
C ASN A 98 15.31 10.19 7.44
N GLU A 99 15.99 11.33 7.45
CA GLU A 99 15.32 12.64 7.27
C GLU A 99 14.74 12.76 5.86
N LYS A 100 15.53 12.38 4.85
CA LYS A 100 15.05 12.37 3.46
C LYS A 100 13.94 11.38 3.22
N SER A 101 14.00 10.22 3.84
CA SER A 101 12.94 9.21 3.76
C SER A 101 11.63 9.75 4.35
N ILE A 102 11.70 10.39 5.51
CA ILE A 102 10.55 11.04 6.15
C ILE A 102 9.96 12.13 5.25
N GLU A 103 10.78 12.98 4.67
CA GLU A 103 10.33 14.03 3.75
C GLU A 103 9.61 13.44 2.52
N ARG A 104 10.14 12.37 1.93
CA ARG A 104 9.50 11.68 0.79
C ARG A 104 8.19 11.04 1.15
N ILE A 105 8.12 10.38 2.31
CA ILE A 105 6.88 9.77 2.80
C ILE A 105 5.82 10.87 2.98
N SER A 106 6.16 11.99 3.63
CA SER A 106 5.24 13.11 3.82
C SER A 106 4.71 13.66 2.49
N LYS A 107 5.60 13.95 1.54
CA LYS A 107 5.20 14.42 0.19
C LYS A 107 4.30 13.43 -0.55
N PHE A 108 4.53 12.15 -0.35
CA PHE A 108 3.69 11.13 -0.97
C PHE A 108 2.28 11.11 -0.37
N TYR A 109 2.17 11.30 0.95
CA TYR A 109 0.85 11.43 1.58
C TYR A 109 0.12 12.70 1.20
N ASP A 110 0.81 13.84 1.05
CA ASP A 110 0.23 15.06 0.50
C ASP A 110 -0.38 14.83 -0.89
N PHE A 111 0.30 14.05 -1.72
CA PHE A 111 -0.20 13.65 -3.04
C PHE A 111 -1.48 12.81 -2.96
N ILE A 112 -1.57 11.84 -2.02
CA ILE A 112 -2.77 11.03 -1.84
C ILE A 112 -3.90 11.87 -1.24
N GLU A 113 -3.60 12.75 -0.28
CA GLU A 113 -4.58 13.63 0.37
C GLU A 113 -5.26 14.55 -0.65
N GLN A 114 -4.51 15.09 -1.61
CA GLN A 114 -5.07 15.88 -2.71
C GLN A 114 -6.08 15.13 -3.57
N ALA A 115 -6.04 13.81 -3.57
CA ALA A 115 -7.02 12.96 -4.24
C ALA A 115 -8.26 12.68 -3.39
N GLU A 116 -8.26 13.09 -2.11
CA GLU A 116 -9.35 12.88 -1.13
C GLU A 116 -9.76 11.39 -1.01
N LYS A 117 -8.78 10.49 -1.02
CA LYS A 117 -9.02 9.04 -0.94
C LYS A 117 -8.56 8.46 0.40
N PRO A 118 -9.38 7.58 1.02
CA PRO A 118 -8.92 6.78 2.13
C PRO A 118 -7.68 5.95 1.73
N VAL A 119 -6.69 5.90 2.61
CA VAL A 119 -5.47 5.13 2.39
C VAL A 119 -5.26 4.10 3.50
N VAL A 120 -4.84 2.90 3.10
CA VAL A 120 -4.35 1.86 4.01
C VAL A 120 -2.87 1.65 3.72
N SER A 121 -2.05 1.93 4.71
CA SER A 121 -0.59 1.86 4.60
C SER A 121 -0.05 0.57 5.20
N ILE A 122 0.84 -0.08 4.47
CA ILE A 122 1.54 -1.28 4.91
C ILE A 122 3.01 -0.90 5.09
N GLY A 123 3.45 -0.77 6.33
CA GLY A 123 4.83 -0.44 6.66
C GLY A 123 5.73 -1.68 6.65
N GLY A 124 6.84 -1.42 6.91
CA GLY A 124 7.98 -0.77 7.41
C GLY A 124 8.02 -0.70 8.95
N ASP A 125 8.88 0.12 9.44
CA ASP A 125 9.03 0.30 10.87
C ASP A 125 7.95 1.21 11.49
N HIS A 126 7.95 1.30 12.83
CA HIS A 126 6.90 2.03 13.56
C HIS A 126 7.01 3.56 13.44
N SER A 127 8.14 4.11 12.98
CA SER A 127 8.33 5.56 12.84
C SER A 127 7.36 6.20 11.81
N ILE A 128 6.90 5.41 10.85
CA ILE A 128 5.91 5.87 9.86
C ILE A 128 4.59 6.30 10.50
N THR A 129 4.25 5.76 11.67
CA THR A 129 3.00 6.08 12.37
C THR A 129 2.95 7.57 12.76
N CYS A 130 4.06 8.13 13.20
CA CYS A 130 4.13 9.55 13.56
C CYS A 130 3.83 10.46 12.37
N LEU A 131 4.25 10.07 11.16
CA LEU A 131 4.04 10.82 9.93
C LEU A 131 2.58 10.83 9.50
N LEU A 132 1.87 9.71 9.73
CA LEU A 132 0.46 9.58 9.39
C LEU A 132 -0.44 10.40 10.33
N TYR A 133 -0.02 10.61 11.60
CA TYR A 133 -0.77 11.40 12.56
C TYR A 133 -0.57 12.92 12.43
N THR A 134 0.49 13.36 11.75
CA THR A 134 0.79 14.79 11.57
C THR A 134 0.15 15.39 10.32
N SER A 135 -0.34 14.58 9.41
CA SER A 135 -1.17 15.06 8.30
C SER A 135 -2.55 15.47 8.86
N PRO A 136 -2.98 16.73 8.69
CA PRO A 136 -4.29 17.16 9.16
C PRO A 136 -5.39 16.34 8.47
N SER A 137 -6.12 15.57 9.26
CA SER A 137 -7.29 14.86 8.74
C SER A 137 -8.34 15.88 8.26
N PRO A 138 -9.00 15.67 7.12
CA PRO A 138 -10.11 16.52 6.69
C PRO A 138 -11.26 16.64 7.71
N ARG A 139 -11.24 15.80 8.76
CA ARG A 139 -12.24 15.83 9.85
C ARG A 139 -11.94 16.87 10.92
N ASP A 140 -10.72 17.42 10.96
CA ASP A 140 -10.29 18.37 11.98
C ASP A 140 -10.43 19.84 11.53
N SER A 141 -11.01 20.09 10.35
CA SER A 141 -11.24 21.41 9.76
C SER A 141 -12.68 21.92 9.95
N ASN A 142 -13.28 21.63 11.10
CA ASN A 142 -14.56 22.27 11.52
C ASN A 142 -14.37 23.03 12.81
#